data_d79f6194c3654e260546230416c41741
#
_entry.id   d79f6194c3654e260546230416c41741
#
_cell.length_a   1.000
_cell.length_b   1.000
_cell.length_c   1.000
_cell.angle_alpha   90.00
_cell.angle_beta   90.00
_cell.angle_gamma   90.00
#
_symmetry.space_group_name_H-M   'P 1'
#
loop_
_entity.id
_entity.type
_entity.pdbx_description
1 polymer ?
#
loop_
_entity_poly.entity_id
_entity_poly.type
_entity_poly.pdbx_seq_one_letter_code
_entity_poly.pdbx_strand_id
1 'polypeptide(L)'
;MKYTGSIHTTFYALLAAAALTAAGCSDDDNEKGGGATGVEANFSAEITPYTRAAGDTWTNGDAVGIYMLGGDAGAADNVRYTCEPNGRLSAADTKIVIPGSGTFDFVAYHPYKQSSLSGDAGKIDGYLYPVVLSDQTDPAAIDLLWSDNATGVTAAAPDVKFTFEHVLSKVEIAVKQGGGISADDLAGVVVTIDGVYNEGFFALNSGRIGNTGVPGAVTARAVTEGVSYEAIVLPTTGAAQQGRVFTVEAPLLGRTYTWTMPDDYLFVGGKIHEIEIMVDVDGISVVTGDI
;
A
#
# COMPACT_ATOMS: atom_id res chain seq x y z
N MET A 1 -70.62 16.70 14.49
CA MET A 1 -70.89 15.72 15.58
C MET A 1 -69.56 15.58 16.32
N LYS A 2 -69.27 16.38 17.36
CA LYS A 2 -69.58 16.27 18.79
C LYS A 2 -69.37 14.85 19.36
N TYR A 3 -68.24 14.73 20.15
CA TYR A 3 -68.17 14.59 21.60
C TYR A 3 -66.70 14.42 21.99
N THR A 4 -66.03 15.23 22.69
CA THR A 4 -65.81 15.69 24.09
C THR A 4 -65.85 14.60 25.19
N GLY A 5 -64.78 14.62 25.99
CA GLY A 5 -64.70 14.06 27.36
C GLY A 5 -63.22 13.71 27.67
N SER A 6 -62.39 14.45 28.25
CA SER A 6 -62.23 15.14 29.56
C SER A 6 -62.05 14.21 30.76
N ILE A 7 -60.87 14.34 31.38
CA ILE A 7 -60.45 14.42 32.79
C ILE A 7 -60.45 13.11 33.61
N HIS A 8 -59.34 12.73 34.27
CA HIS A 8 -59.00 13.09 35.64
C HIS A 8 -57.60 12.58 36.07
N THR A 9 -56.91 13.52 36.65
CA THR A 9 -55.78 13.44 37.55
C THR A 9 -56.02 12.63 38.79
N THR A 10 -55.09 11.82 39.30
CA THR A 10 -54.89 11.67 40.73
C THR A 10 -53.45 11.31 41.08
N PHE A 11 -52.81 12.20 41.84
CA PHE A 11 -51.61 12.00 42.62
C PHE A 11 -51.82 11.09 43.79
N TYR A 12 -50.94 10.18 44.12
CA TYR A 12 -50.63 9.77 45.49
C TYR A 12 -49.15 9.47 45.65
N ALA A 13 -48.50 10.31 46.44
CA ALA A 13 -47.18 10.05 47.06
C ALA A 13 -47.43 9.34 48.39
N LEU A 14 -46.63 8.35 48.71
CA LEU A 14 -46.39 7.99 50.10
C LEU A 14 -45.03 7.39 50.35
N LEU A 15 -44.43 7.83 51.41
CA LEU A 15 -43.08 7.69 51.94
C LEU A 15 -42.86 6.36 52.67
N ALA A 16 -41.62 5.90 52.70
CA ALA A 16 -40.79 5.29 53.75
C ALA A 16 -41.13 3.87 54.27
N ALA A 17 -40.14 3.03 54.26
CA ALA A 17 -39.43 2.62 55.47
C ALA A 17 -38.28 1.63 55.16
N ALA A 18 -37.13 1.88 55.78
CA ALA A 18 -35.95 1.05 55.79
C ALA A 18 -36.16 -0.22 56.63
N ALA A 19 -35.61 -1.35 56.17
CA ALA A 19 -35.29 -2.46 57.04
C ALA A 19 -33.97 -3.12 56.55
N LEU A 20 -32.91 -2.94 57.31
CA LEU A 20 -31.70 -3.77 57.27
C LEU A 20 -32.04 -5.16 57.79
N THR A 21 -31.72 -6.19 57.01
CA THR A 21 -31.40 -7.51 57.57
C THR A 21 -30.16 -8.04 56.89
N ALA A 22 -29.19 -8.33 57.71
CA ALA A 22 -27.91 -8.93 57.35
C ALA A 22 -28.04 -10.45 57.19
N ALA A 23 -27.04 -10.99 56.47
CA ALA A 23 -26.52 -12.35 56.46
C ALA A 23 -27.26 -13.40 55.63
N GLY A 24 -26.54 -13.82 54.62
CA GLY A 24 -26.71 -15.05 53.89
C GLY A 24 -25.60 -15.19 52.90
N CYS A 25 -24.43 -15.73 53.35
CA CYS A 25 -23.43 -16.31 52.45
C CYS A 25 -24.08 -17.50 51.77
N SER A 26 -24.17 -17.46 50.48
CA SER A 26 -24.18 -18.67 49.65
C SER A 26 -23.10 -18.48 48.59
N ASP A 27 -22.04 -19.25 48.77
CA ASP A 27 -21.06 -19.54 47.74
C ASP A 27 -21.80 -20.21 46.58
N ASP A 28 -22.07 -19.46 45.53
CA ASP A 28 -22.28 -20.03 44.21
C ASP A 28 -21.05 -19.61 43.37
N ASP A 29 -20.06 -20.48 43.44
CA ASP A 29 -18.95 -20.55 42.49
C ASP A 29 -19.53 -20.77 41.08
N ASN A 30 -20.04 -19.73 40.47
CA ASN A 30 -20.20 -19.69 39.04
C ASN A 30 -18.97 -18.95 38.48
N GLU A 31 -17.86 -19.67 38.44
CA GLU A 31 -16.72 -19.31 37.57
C GLU A 31 -17.25 -19.19 36.14
N LYS A 32 -17.87 -18.09 35.83
CA LYS A 32 -17.85 -17.61 34.43
C LYS A 32 -16.40 -17.35 34.14
N GLY A 33 -15.82 -18.28 33.38
CA GLY A 33 -14.48 -18.14 32.85
C GLY A 33 -14.29 -16.73 32.35
N GLY A 34 -13.38 -15.99 32.99
CA GLY A 34 -12.94 -14.68 32.54
C GLY A 34 -12.32 -14.87 31.16
N GLY A 35 -13.11 -14.67 30.13
CA GLY A 35 -12.60 -14.52 28.80
C GLY A 35 -11.56 -13.41 28.86
N ALA A 36 -10.32 -13.74 28.58
CA ALA A 36 -9.24 -12.76 28.56
C ALA A 36 -9.66 -11.61 27.64
N THR A 37 -9.95 -10.44 28.24
CA THR A 37 -10.32 -9.26 27.50
C THR A 37 -9.14 -8.87 26.61
N GLY A 38 -9.37 -8.80 25.29
CA GLY A 38 -8.33 -8.40 24.34
C GLY A 38 -7.84 -6.97 24.60
N VAL A 39 -6.67 -6.66 24.09
CA VAL A 39 -6.01 -5.35 24.17
C VAL A 39 -5.96 -4.73 22.79
N GLU A 40 -6.28 -3.44 22.67
CA GLU A 40 -6.16 -2.71 21.42
C GLU A 40 -4.70 -2.68 20.96
N ALA A 41 -4.45 -3.02 19.68
CA ALA A 41 -3.14 -2.92 19.06
C ALA A 41 -2.80 -1.47 18.73
N ASN A 42 -1.58 -1.06 19.06
CA ASN A 42 -1.02 0.25 18.70
C ASN A 42 -0.07 0.06 17.52
N PHE A 43 -0.35 0.71 16.40
CA PHE A 43 0.42 0.57 15.19
C PHE A 43 1.27 1.80 14.88
N SER A 44 2.49 1.54 14.43
CA SER A 44 3.38 2.53 13.82
C SER A 44 4.03 1.95 12.56
N ALA A 45 4.44 2.83 11.65
CA ALA A 45 4.95 2.46 10.34
C ALA A 45 6.15 3.32 9.95
N GLU A 46 7.17 2.69 9.41
CA GLU A 46 8.27 3.34 8.72
C GLU A 46 8.39 2.74 7.31
N ILE A 47 8.93 3.51 6.37
CA ILE A 47 9.20 3.03 5.01
C ILE A 47 10.72 2.84 4.90
N THR A 48 11.14 1.68 4.41
CA THR A 48 12.52 1.48 3.98
C THR A 48 12.71 2.25 2.68
N PRO A 49 13.59 3.26 2.63
CA PRO A 49 13.78 4.03 1.41
C PRO A 49 14.26 3.14 0.26
N TYR A 50 13.90 3.48 -0.97
CA TYR A 50 14.61 2.98 -2.15
C TYR A 50 16.12 3.19 -1.99
N THR A 51 16.94 2.28 -2.46
CA THR A 51 18.36 2.16 -2.11
C THR A 51 19.24 3.39 -2.39
N ARG A 52 18.71 4.50 -2.93
CA ARG A 52 19.44 5.78 -3.14
C ARG A 52 18.58 7.02 -2.98
N ALA A 53 17.31 6.91 -2.61
CA ALA A 53 16.44 8.06 -2.41
C ALA A 53 16.37 8.44 -0.92
N ALA A 54 16.58 9.71 -0.64
CA ALA A 54 16.15 10.29 0.62
C ALA A 54 14.69 10.75 0.42
N GLY A 55 13.75 10.27 1.25
CA GLY A 55 12.47 10.96 1.34
C GLY A 55 11.19 10.15 1.16
N ASP A 56 11.23 8.83 1.25
CA ASP A 56 10.00 8.07 1.35
C ASP A 56 9.40 8.28 2.74
N THR A 57 8.47 9.22 2.82
CA THR A 57 7.79 9.62 4.04
C THR A 57 6.29 9.49 3.87
N TRP A 58 5.62 9.06 4.93
CA TRP A 58 4.18 9.02 4.96
C TRP A 58 3.57 10.41 4.76
N THR A 59 2.54 10.46 3.94
CA THR A 59 1.69 11.61 3.77
C THR A 59 0.47 11.47 4.68
N ASN A 60 0.02 12.58 5.26
CA ASN A 60 -1.14 12.54 6.13
C ASN A 60 -2.37 11.98 5.42
N GLY A 61 -2.92 10.90 5.93
CA GLY A 61 -4.10 10.25 5.38
C GLY A 61 -3.80 9.07 4.46
N ASP A 62 -2.54 8.71 4.22
CA ASP A 62 -2.18 7.49 3.50
C ASP A 62 -2.89 6.29 4.12
N ALA A 63 -3.59 5.53 3.29
CA ALA A 63 -4.42 4.44 3.77
C ALA A 63 -3.66 3.10 3.70
N VAL A 64 -3.60 2.42 4.84
CA VAL A 64 -2.94 1.13 5.05
C VAL A 64 -3.98 0.06 5.35
N GLY A 65 -3.86 -1.11 4.73
CA GLY A 65 -4.62 -2.31 5.05
C GLY A 65 -3.82 -3.20 5.99
N ILE A 66 -4.45 -3.65 7.09
CA ILE A 66 -3.79 -4.51 8.08
C ILE A 66 -4.58 -5.80 8.26
N TYR A 67 -3.85 -6.91 8.24
CA TYR A 67 -4.32 -8.25 8.61
C TYR A 67 -3.66 -8.69 9.92
N MET A 68 -4.44 -9.31 10.78
CA MET A 68 -3.95 -10.04 11.96
C MET A 68 -4.16 -11.52 11.71
N LEU A 69 -3.10 -12.30 11.74
CA LEU A 69 -3.07 -13.73 11.43
C LEU A 69 -2.84 -14.55 12.71
N GLY A 70 -3.45 -15.73 12.78
CA GLY A 70 -3.29 -16.65 13.91
C GLY A 70 -4.48 -16.65 14.86
N GLY A 71 -4.58 -17.75 15.64
CA GLY A 71 -5.66 -18.01 16.59
C GLY A 71 -6.96 -18.51 15.96
N ASP A 72 -7.74 -19.25 16.75
CA ASP A 72 -9.04 -19.80 16.33
C ASP A 72 -10.18 -18.78 16.38
N ALA A 73 -9.94 -17.60 16.98
CA ALA A 73 -10.96 -16.57 17.12
C ALA A 73 -10.29 -15.18 17.11
N GLY A 74 -10.55 -14.40 16.08
CA GLY A 74 -10.25 -12.98 16.08
C GLY A 74 -9.16 -12.55 15.09
N ALA A 75 -9.02 -13.23 13.96
CA ALA A 75 -8.29 -12.67 12.83
C ALA A 75 -8.93 -11.33 12.41
N ALA A 76 -8.12 -10.30 12.22
CA ALA A 76 -8.60 -9.06 11.61
C ALA A 76 -8.25 -9.11 10.13
N ASP A 77 -9.25 -8.91 9.29
CA ASP A 77 -9.13 -9.04 7.85
C ASP A 77 -9.24 -7.66 7.19
N ASN A 78 -8.15 -7.23 6.56
CA ASN A 78 -8.08 -6.01 5.74
C ASN A 78 -8.64 -4.75 6.44
N VAL A 79 -8.28 -4.55 7.69
CA VAL A 79 -8.74 -3.39 8.46
C VAL A 79 -8.01 -2.14 7.99
N ARG A 80 -8.78 -1.11 7.66
CA ARG A 80 -8.23 0.16 7.18
C ARG A 80 -7.73 1.02 8.32
N TYR A 81 -6.49 1.45 8.19
CA TYR A 81 -5.86 2.48 9.01
C TYR A 81 -5.40 3.65 8.13
N THR A 82 -5.23 4.82 8.73
CA THR A 82 -4.63 5.99 8.08
C THR A 82 -3.34 6.34 8.78
N CYS A 83 -2.33 6.68 7.99
CA CYS A 83 -1.01 7.05 8.48
C CYS A 83 -0.89 8.56 8.69
N GLU A 84 -0.22 8.96 9.76
CA GLU A 84 0.24 10.33 10.01
C GLU A 84 1.69 10.48 9.51
N PRO A 85 2.18 11.70 9.22
CA PRO A 85 3.55 11.90 8.73
C PRO A 85 4.66 11.39 9.67
N ASN A 86 4.36 11.24 10.96
CA ASN A 86 5.26 10.65 11.96
C ASN A 86 5.25 9.11 11.98
N GLY A 87 4.48 8.49 11.08
CA GLY A 87 4.34 7.04 10.99
C GLY A 87 3.33 6.43 11.95
N ARG A 88 2.59 7.21 12.74
CA ARG A 88 1.52 6.68 13.58
C ARG A 88 0.34 6.25 12.71
N LEU A 89 -0.21 5.06 12.99
CA LEU A 89 -1.40 4.56 12.33
C LEU A 89 -2.63 4.71 13.22
N SER A 90 -3.67 5.32 12.69
CA SER A 90 -4.95 5.53 13.36
C SER A 90 -6.06 4.77 12.64
N ALA A 91 -6.89 4.03 13.37
CA ALA A 91 -8.01 3.28 12.79
C ALA A 91 -8.99 4.25 12.11
N ALA A 92 -9.42 3.90 10.89
CA ALA A 92 -10.42 4.68 10.19
C ALA A 92 -11.81 4.50 10.83
N ASP A 93 -12.19 3.24 11.11
CA ASP A 93 -13.49 2.88 11.66
C ASP A 93 -13.37 1.86 12.80
N THR A 94 -12.71 0.73 12.54
CA THR A 94 -12.62 -0.41 13.47
C THR A 94 -11.18 -0.57 13.94
N LYS A 95 -11.00 -0.77 15.25
CA LYS A 95 -9.71 -1.05 15.84
C LYS A 95 -9.45 -2.54 15.89
N ILE A 96 -8.22 -2.94 15.66
CA ILE A 96 -7.78 -4.32 15.85
C ILE A 96 -7.53 -4.53 17.35
N VAL A 97 -8.13 -5.59 17.89
CA VAL A 97 -7.99 -6.01 19.29
C VAL A 97 -7.28 -7.34 19.32
N ILE A 98 -6.11 -7.38 19.96
CA ILE A 98 -5.34 -8.60 20.19
C ILE A 98 -6.01 -9.40 21.30
N PRO A 99 -6.41 -10.66 21.07
CA PRO A 99 -7.00 -11.51 22.11
C PRO A 99 -6.05 -11.67 23.30
N GLY A 100 -6.59 -11.78 24.51
CA GLY A 100 -5.80 -11.84 25.75
C GLY A 100 -4.91 -13.10 25.89
N SER A 101 -5.01 -14.06 24.95
CA SER A 101 -4.16 -15.24 24.87
C SER A 101 -3.81 -15.56 23.43
N GLY A 102 -2.69 -16.23 23.23
CA GLY A 102 -2.15 -16.58 21.90
C GLY A 102 -1.11 -15.59 21.39
N THR A 103 -0.57 -15.93 20.23
CA THR A 103 0.39 -15.10 19.47
C THR A 103 -0.18 -14.85 18.10
N PHE A 104 0.07 -13.65 17.56
CA PHE A 104 -0.47 -13.20 16.29
C PHE A 104 0.63 -12.59 15.44
N ASP A 105 0.53 -12.84 14.14
CA ASP A 105 1.38 -12.19 13.15
C ASP A 105 0.56 -11.13 12.42
N PHE A 106 1.23 -10.10 11.91
CA PHE A 106 0.56 -9.02 11.20
C PHE A 106 1.18 -8.83 9.83
N VAL A 107 0.33 -8.60 8.84
CA VAL A 107 0.70 -8.17 7.50
C VAL A 107 0.03 -6.84 7.21
N ALA A 108 0.80 -5.90 6.66
CA ALA A 108 0.30 -4.59 6.28
C ALA A 108 0.70 -4.21 4.85
N TYR A 109 -0.11 -3.39 4.19
CA TYR A 109 0.17 -2.94 2.83
C TYR A 109 -0.42 -1.55 2.55
N HIS A 110 0.18 -0.84 1.62
CA HIS A 110 -0.25 0.46 1.10
C HIS A 110 -0.06 0.48 -0.44
N PRO A 111 -0.95 1.12 -1.22
CA PRO A 111 -2.21 1.77 -0.82
C PRO A 111 -3.32 0.77 -0.48
N TYR A 112 -4.17 1.12 0.49
CA TYR A 112 -5.32 0.30 0.87
C TYR A 112 -6.30 0.10 -0.29
N LYS A 113 -6.74 -1.14 -0.50
CA LYS A 113 -7.85 -1.47 -1.40
C LYS A 113 -8.87 -2.35 -0.70
N GLN A 114 -10.14 -2.04 -0.90
CA GLN A 114 -11.23 -2.81 -0.30
C GLN A 114 -11.51 -4.12 -1.04
N SER A 115 -11.15 -4.20 -2.33
CA SER A 115 -11.40 -5.36 -3.18
C SER A 115 -10.11 -5.94 -3.76
N SER A 116 -10.12 -7.23 -4.08
CA SER A 116 -9.02 -7.95 -4.72
C SER A 116 -9.38 -8.41 -6.15
N LEU A 117 -8.39 -8.94 -6.87
CA LEU A 117 -8.62 -9.61 -8.16
C LEU A 117 -9.31 -10.96 -8.00
N SER A 118 -9.10 -11.64 -6.87
CA SER A 118 -9.69 -12.95 -6.59
C SER A 118 -9.75 -13.22 -5.10
N GLY A 119 -10.68 -14.08 -4.72
CA GLY A 119 -10.83 -14.54 -3.35
C GLY A 119 -11.79 -13.70 -2.52
N ASP A 120 -12.00 -14.16 -1.29
CA ASP A 120 -12.72 -13.42 -0.28
C ASP A 120 -11.81 -12.32 0.26
N ALA A 121 -12.16 -11.06 0.05
CA ALA A 121 -11.39 -9.90 0.54
C ALA A 121 -11.20 -9.91 2.07
N GLY A 122 -11.95 -10.73 2.78
CA GLY A 122 -11.84 -10.98 4.21
C GLY A 122 -10.77 -12.00 4.60
N LYS A 123 -10.02 -12.58 3.67
CA LYS A 123 -8.96 -13.55 4.01
C LYS A 123 -7.70 -13.28 3.21
N ILE A 124 -6.59 -13.12 3.92
CA ILE A 124 -5.30 -12.91 3.27
C ILE A 124 -4.92 -14.08 2.35
N ASP A 125 -5.36 -15.30 2.69
CA ASP A 125 -5.15 -16.47 1.85
C ASP A 125 -5.99 -16.39 0.58
N GLY A 126 -5.30 -16.32 -0.56
CA GLY A 126 -5.92 -16.15 -1.87
C GLY A 126 -6.24 -14.69 -2.24
N TYR A 127 -5.95 -13.72 -1.38
CA TYR A 127 -6.04 -12.32 -1.75
C TYR A 127 -4.91 -11.92 -2.68
N LEU A 128 -5.28 -11.54 -3.90
CA LEU A 128 -4.35 -11.00 -4.88
C LEU A 128 -4.60 -9.50 -5.05
N TYR A 129 -3.67 -8.70 -4.53
CA TYR A 129 -3.70 -7.25 -4.70
C TYR A 129 -3.48 -6.91 -6.17
N PRO A 130 -4.39 -6.16 -6.82
CA PRO A 130 -4.23 -5.80 -8.21
C PRO A 130 -3.20 -4.68 -8.38
N VAL A 131 -2.19 -4.93 -9.21
CA VAL A 131 -1.20 -3.93 -9.62
C VAL A 131 -1.56 -3.45 -11.02
N VAL A 132 -1.80 -2.15 -11.18
CA VAL A 132 -2.12 -1.50 -12.46
C VAL A 132 -1.23 -0.28 -12.60
N LEU A 133 -0.37 -0.26 -13.61
CA LEU A 133 0.70 0.72 -13.81
C LEU A 133 0.55 1.51 -15.12
N SER A 134 -0.61 1.44 -15.76
CA SER A 134 -0.89 2.16 -17.02
C SER A 134 -1.02 3.68 -16.81
N ASP A 135 -1.39 4.13 -15.60
CA ASP A 135 -1.47 5.54 -15.24
C ASP A 135 -0.31 5.90 -14.29
N GLN A 136 0.62 6.70 -14.79
CA GLN A 136 1.81 7.16 -14.08
C GLN A 136 1.67 8.61 -13.56
N THR A 137 0.49 9.20 -13.61
CA THR A 137 0.28 10.61 -13.21
C THR A 137 0.54 10.86 -11.73
N ASP A 138 0.29 9.87 -10.89
CA ASP A 138 0.57 9.87 -9.46
C ASP A 138 1.31 8.59 -9.04
N PRO A 139 2.66 8.57 -9.10
CA PRO A 139 3.45 7.42 -8.70
C PRO A 139 3.21 6.95 -7.26
N ALA A 140 2.94 7.87 -6.34
CA ALA A 140 2.68 7.51 -4.95
C ALA A 140 1.38 6.70 -4.78
N ALA A 141 0.38 6.92 -5.65
CA ALA A 141 -0.87 6.19 -5.62
C ALA A 141 -0.77 4.75 -6.16
N ILE A 142 0.29 4.42 -6.89
CA ILE A 142 0.51 3.12 -7.52
C ILE A 142 1.71 2.36 -6.94
N ASP A 143 2.55 3.02 -6.16
CA ASP A 143 3.71 2.40 -5.51
C ASP A 143 3.24 1.51 -4.35
N LEU A 144 3.41 0.20 -4.54
CA LEU A 144 2.97 -0.79 -3.56
C LEU A 144 4.02 -0.98 -2.47
N LEU A 145 3.64 -0.69 -1.23
CA LEU A 145 4.41 -0.96 -0.03
C LEU A 145 3.83 -2.17 0.71
N TRP A 146 4.68 -3.00 1.26
CA TRP A 146 4.29 -4.20 1.99
C TRP A 146 5.19 -4.45 3.20
N SER A 147 4.61 -5.04 4.26
CA SER A 147 5.31 -5.41 5.50
C SER A 147 4.71 -6.67 6.10
N ASP A 148 5.56 -7.64 6.46
CA ASP A 148 5.24 -8.87 7.18
C ASP A 148 6.16 -9.10 8.39
N ASN A 149 6.88 -8.07 8.81
CA ASN A 149 7.92 -8.15 9.85
C ASN A 149 7.38 -8.34 11.27
N ALA A 150 6.10 -8.08 11.52
CA ALA A 150 5.52 -8.10 12.85
C ALA A 150 4.96 -9.50 13.18
N THR A 151 5.75 -10.31 13.88
CA THR A 151 5.43 -11.69 14.22
C THR A 151 5.44 -11.94 15.72
N GLY A 152 4.63 -12.91 16.19
CA GLY A 152 4.60 -13.35 17.58
C GLY A 152 4.08 -12.31 18.57
N VAL A 153 3.24 -11.37 18.11
CA VAL A 153 2.66 -10.30 18.93
C VAL A 153 1.64 -10.86 19.92
N THR A 154 1.60 -10.33 21.14
CA THR A 154 0.69 -10.76 22.20
C THR A 154 -0.02 -9.57 22.83
N ALA A 155 -1.11 -9.82 23.55
CA ALA A 155 -1.81 -8.78 24.31
C ALA A 155 -0.95 -8.13 25.40
N ALA A 156 0.11 -8.80 25.87
CA ALA A 156 1.05 -8.23 26.84
C ALA A 156 2.06 -7.23 26.21
N ALA A 157 2.24 -7.28 24.89
CA ALA A 157 3.07 -6.38 24.12
C ALA A 157 2.31 -5.96 22.83
N PRO A 158 1.34 -5.06 22.94
CA PRO A 158 0.42 -4.72 21.86
C PRO A 158 0.96 -3.68 20.88
N ASP A 159 2.18 -3.19 21.08
CA ASP A 159 2.81 -2.20 20.21
C ASP A 159 3.44 -2.90 19.00
N VAL A 160 2.94 -2.59 17.82
CA VAL A 160 3.32 -3.20 16.55
C VAL A 160 3.97 -2.13 15.67
N LYS A 161 5.22 -2.38 15.28
CA LYS A 161 5.95 -1.51 14.34
C LYS A 161 6.10 -2.22 13.00
N PHE A 162 5.53 -1.64 11.96
CA PHE A 162 5.72 -2.09 10.59
C PHE A 162 6.93 -1.41 9.95
N THR A 163 7.73 -2.18 9.25
CA THR A 163 8.77 -1.70 8.34
C THR A 163 8.34 -2.07 6.93
N PHE A 164 7.87 -1.08 6.18
CA PHE A 164 7.38 -1.27 4.83
C PHE A 164 8.52 -1.28 3.83
N GLU A 165 8.44 -2.19 2.87
CA GLU A 165 9.35 -2.27 1.74
C GLU A 165 8.60 -1.99 0.44
N HIS A 166 9.26 -1.33 -0.51
CA HIS A 166 8.75 -1.16 -1.86
C HIS A 166 8.75 -2.49 -2.61
N VAL A 167 7.62 -2.85 -3.18
CA VAL A 167 7.46 -4.10 -3.95
C VAL A 167 7.82 -3.90 -5.41
N LEU A 168 7.55 -2.72 -5.94
CA LEU A 168 7.73 -2.36 -7.35
C LEU A 168 9.13 -1.79 -7.59
N SER A 169 9.47 -1.60 -8.86
CA SER A 169 10.73 -0.98 -9.27
C SER A 169 10.46 0.45 -9.71
N LYS A 170 11.29 1.39 -9.28
CA LYS A 170 11.25 2.77 -9.76
C LYS A 170 12.30 2.99 -10.84
N VAL A 171 11.92 3.66 -11.93
CA VAL A 171 12.85 4.06 -12.99
C VAL A 171 12.94 5.58 -12.97
N GLU A 172 14.14 6.12 -12.78
CA GLU A 172 14.44 7.54 -12.88
C GLU A 172 15.21 7.78 -14.15
N ILE A 173 14.70 8.67 -15.01
CA ILE A 173 15.22 8.89 -16.35
C ILE A 173 15.68 10.35 -16.46
N ALA A 174 16.96 10.54 -16.74
CA ALA A 174 17.53 11.84 -17.11
C ALA A 174 17.64 11.94 -18.62
N VAL A 175 17.00 12.95 -19.22
CA VAL A 175 17.14 13.26 -20.63
C VAL A 175 18.10 14.44 -20.80
N LYS A 176 19.11 14.25 -21.62
CA LYS A 176 20.17 15.25 -21.86
C LYS A 176 20.30 15.59 -23.33
N GLN A 177 20.69 16.81 -23.59
CA GLN A 177 21.03 17.28 -24.93
C GLN A 177 22.41 16.75 -25.34
N GLY A 178 22.48 16.20 -26.53
CA GLY A 178 23.71 15.80 -27.21
C GLY A 178 24.15 16.76 -28.31
N GLY A 179 24.91 16.25 -29.27
CA GLY A 179 25.42 17.08 -30.36
C GLY A 179 24.34 17.66 -31.27
N GLY A 180 24.38 18.97 -31.49
CA GLY A 180 23.50 19.66 -32.40
C GLY A 180 22.05 19.87 -31.93
N ILE A 181 21.77 19.65 -30.65
CA ILE A 181 20.45 19.81 -30.00
C ILE A 181 20.59 20.83 -28.87
N SER A 182 19.61 21.70 -28.74
CA SER A 182 19.46 22.63 -27.62
C SER A 182 18.50 22.08 -26.56
N ALA A 183 18.51 22.67 -25.36
CA ALA A 183 17.54 22.32 -24.32
C ALA A 183 16.08 22.59 -24.76
N ASP A 184 15.86 23.63 -25.54
CA ASP A 184 14.52 23.99 -26.05
C ASP A 184 13.98 22.93 -27.02
N ASP A 185 14.86 22.23 -27.75
CA ASP A 185 14.47 21.15 -28.68
C ASP A 185 13.93 19.91 -27.94
N LEU A 186 14.22 19.79 -26.63
CA LEU A 186 13.73 18.71 -25.77
C LEU A 186 12.39 19.01 -25.09
N ALA A 187 11.83 20.19 -25.30
CA ALA A 187 10.50 20.50 -24.78
C ALA A 187 9.44 19.57 -25.39
N GLY A 188 8.52 19.08 -24.56
CA GLY A 188 7.48 18.14 -24.98
C GLY A 188 7.96 16.71 -25.25
N VAL A 189 9.19 16.36 -24.88
CA VAL A 189 9.68 14.98 -25.00
C VAL A 189 8.80 14.05 -24.15
N VAL A 190 8.44 12.92 -24.75
CA VAL A 190 7.73 11.82 -24.07
C VAL A 190 8.63 10.60 -24.06
N VAL A 191 8.77 9.97 -22.90
CA VAL A 191 9.54 8.74 -22.74
C VAL A 191 8.61 7.59 -22.39
N THR A 192 8.67 6.51 -23.17
CA THR A 192 7.86 5.30 -22.96
C THR A 192 8.77 4.09 -22.84
N ILE A 193 8.43 3.20 -21.93
CA ILE A 193 9.09 1.90 -21.76
C ILE A 193 8.13 0.84 -22.33
N ASP A 194 8.46 0.32 -23.49
CA ASP A 194 7.68 -0.70 -24.20
C ASP A 194 8.13 -2.11 -23.83
N GLY A 195 7.26 -3.09 -24.00
CA GLY A 195 7.56 -4.51 -23.77
C GLY A 195 7.66 -4.88 -22.30
N VAL A 196 7.12 -4.04 -21.40
CA VAL A 196 6.99 -4.33 -19.97
C VAL A 196 5.56 -4.71 -19.63
N TYR A 197 5.38 -5.51 -18.57
CA TYR A 197 4.04 -5.73 -18.05
C TYR A 197 3.59 -4.50 -17.26
N ASN A 198 2.42 -3.98 -17.57
CA ASN A 198 1.80 -2.84 -16.87
C ASN A 198 0.61 -3.27 -15.99
N GLU A 199 0.33 -4.57 -15.93
CA GLU A 199 -0.66 -5.17 -15.05
C GLU A 199 -0.09 -6.41 -14.38
N GLY A 200 -0.48 -6.62 -13.12
CA GLY A 200 -0.02 -7.75 -12.35
C GLY A 200 -0.82 -7.94 -11.06
N PHE A 201 -0.29 -8.78 -10.20
CA PHE A 201 -0.83 -9.02 -8.87
C PHE A 201 0.28 -9.19 -7.85
N PHE A 202 -0.06 -8.93 -6.60
CA PHE A 202 0.80 -9.21 -5.45
C PHE A 202 0.03 -10.03 -4.41
N ALA A 203 0.58 -11.19 -4.04
CA ALA A 203 0.00 -12.05 -3.03
C ALA A 203 0.49 -11.61 -1.64
N LEU A 204 -0.39 -10.93 -0.88
CA LEU A 204 -0.05 -10.33 0.42
C LEU A 204 0.43 -11.33 1.47
N ASN A 205 -0.04 -12.58 1.39
CA ASN A 205 0.34 -13.65 2.33
C ASN A 205 1.75 -14.23 2.11
N SER A 206 2.37 -13.95 0.97
CA SER A 206 3.63 -14.60 0.57
C SER A 206 4.67 -13.67 -0.03
N GLY A 207 4.34 -12.39 -0.19
CA GLY A 207 5.23 -11.42 -0.82
C GLY A 207 5.52 -11.70 -2.31
N ARG A 208 4.70 -12.54 -2.97
CA ARG A 208 4.93 -12.92 -4.37
C ARG A 208 4.25 -11.95 -5.32
N ILE A 209 5.04 -11.41 -6.22
CA ILE A 209 4.55 -10.61 -7.34
C ILE A 209 4.47 -11.45 -8.61
N GLY A 210 3.47 -11.19 -9.44
CA GLY A 210 3.30 -11.79 -10.75
C GLY A 210 2.72 -10.79 -11.74
N ASN A 211 2.91 -11.08 -13.01
CA ASN A 211 2.33 -10.29 -14.10
C ASN A 211 1.05 -10.96 -14.62
N THR A 212 0.21 -10.17 -15.28
CA THR A 212 -1.00 -10.63 -15.97
C THR A 212 -1.02 -10.07 -17.39
N GLY A 213 -1.75 -10.74 -18.26
CA GLY A 213 -1.93 -10.28 -19.64
C GLY A 213 -0.69 -10.46 -20.52
N VAL A 214 -0.46 -9.49 -21.37
CA VAL A 214 0.67 -9.42 -22.31
C VAL A 214 1.50 -8.18 -22.02
N PRO A 215 2.80 -8.17 -22.38
CA PRO A 215 3.60 -6.96 -22.28
C PRO A 215 2.96 -5.80 -23.03
N GLY A 216 2.97 -4.64 -22.42
CA GLY A 216 2.45 -3.38 -22.94
C GLY A 216 3.48 -2.27 -22.85
N ALA A 217 3.02 -1.07 -22.56
CA ALA A 217 3.86 0.10 -22.43
C ALA A 217 3.56 0.86 -21.13
N VAL A 218 4.58 1.50 -20.59
CA VAL A 218 4.50 2.44 -19.47
C VAL A 218 5.08 3.77 -19.94
N THR A 219 4.26 4.81 -19.98
CA THR A 219 4.74 6.17 -20.29
C THR A 219 5.21 6.85 -19.00
N ALA A 220 6.49 7.23 -18.97
CA ALA A 220 7.08 7.87 -17.81
C ALA A 220 6.48 9.26 -17.58
N ARG A 221 6.24 9.61 -16.32
CA ARG A 221 5.79 10.93 -15.91
C ARG A 221 6.95 11.92 -15.95
N ALA A 222 6.76 13.08 -16.56
CA ALA A 222 7.73 14.15 -16.47
C ALA A 222 7.76 14.73 -15.03
N VAL A 223 8.94 14.71 -14.43
CA VAL A 223 9.24 15.44 -13.17
C VAL A 223 9.62 16.87 -13.52
N THR A 224 10.50 17.01 -14.51
CA THR A 224 10.85 18.28 -15.17
C THR A 224 10.85 18.02 -16.67
N GLU A 225 9.91 18.67 -17.37
CA GLU A 225 9.74 18.47 -18.81
C GLU A 225 11.05 18.68 -19.58
N GLY A 226 11.36 17.77 -20.48
CA GLY A 226 12.59 17.77 -21.29
C GLY A 226 13.88 17.44 -20.52
N VAL A 227 13.82 17.19 -19.21
CA VAL A 227 15.01 17.00 -18.35
C VAL A 227 14.96 15.69 -17.58
N SER A 228 13.84 15.43 -16.86
CA SER A 228 13.76 14.26 -15.98
C SER A 228 12.36 13.66 -15.95
N TYR A 229 12.32 12.35 -15.88
CA TYR A 229 11.11 11.56 -15.89
C TYR A 229 11.23 10.45 -14.85
N GLU A 230 10.09 9.92 -14.42
CA GLU A 230 10.03 8.75 -13.53
C GLU A 230 8.90 7.82 -13.95
N ALA A 231 9.08 6.53 -13.65
CA ALA A 231 8.05 5.51 -13.83
C ALA A 231 8.13 4.46 -12.73
N ILE A 232 6.98 3.91 -12.35
CA ILE A 232 6.89 2.69 -11.55
C ILE A 232 6.62 1.53 -12.51
N VAL A 233 7.41 0.48 -12.41
CA VAL A 233 7.29 -0.72 -13.26
C VAL A 233 7.26 -1.99 -12.43
N LEU A 234 6.66 -3.05 -12.98
CA LEU A 234 6.73 -4.37 -12.36
C LEU A 234 8.17 -4.89 -12.39
N PRO A 235 8.66 -5.49 -11.30
CA PRO A 235 9.92 -6.21 -11.30
C PRO A 235 9.94 -7.29 -12.38
N THR A 236 11.08 -7.49 -13.00
CA THR A 236 11.26 -8.57 -13.96
C THR A 236 11.22 -9.90 -13.23
N THR A 237 10.18 -10.70 -13.45
CA THR A 237 10.01 -12.02 -12.84
C THR A 237 10.31 -13.12 -13.84
N GLY A 238 11.13 -14.10 -13.44
CA GLY A 238 11.43 -15.26 -14.27
C GLY A 238 12.51 -15.01 -15.33
N ALA A 239 12.36 -15.65 -16.49
CA ALA A 239 13.29 -15.46 -17.61
C ALA A 239 13.26 -14.01 -18.08
N ALA A 240 14.42 -13.49 -18.48
CA ALA A 240 14.58 -12.14 -18.99
C ALA A 240 13.51 -11.82 -20.05
N GLN A 241 12.84 -10.69 -19.86
CA GLN A 241 11.87 -10.19 -20.84
C GLN A 241 12.63 -9.66 -22.04
N GLN A 242 12.42 -10.27 -23.19
CA GLN A 242 13.03 -9.83 -24.44
C GLN A 242 12.24 -8.72 -25.11
N GLY A 243 12.95 -7.90 -25.88
CA GLY A 243 12.31 -6.90 -26.74
C GLY A 243 11.77 -5.67 -26.01
N ARG A 244 12.27 -5.38 -24.79
CA ARG A 244 11.96 -4.12 -24.10
C ARG A 244 12.66 -2.96 -24.77
N VAL A 245 11.95 -1.87 -24.96
CA VAL A 245 12.45 -0.72 -25.70
C VAL A 245 12.12 0.57 -24.95
N PHE A 246 13.10 1.46 -24.82
CA PHE A 246 12.83 2.86 -24.53
C PHE A 246 12.51 3.58 -25.83
N THR A 247 11.35 4.20 -25.89
CA THR A 247 10.92 5.07 -26.98
C THR A 247 10.95 6.52 -26.50
N VAL A 248 11.66 7.38 -27.21
CA VAL A 248 11.76 8.81 -26.94
C VAL A 248 11.16 9.57 -28.11
N GLU A 249 9.98 10.15 -27.90
CA GLU A 249 9.34 11.02 -28.87
C GLU A 249 9.78 12.45 -28.61
N ALA A 250 10.40 13.09 -29.59
CA ALA A 250 10.89 14.47 -29.53
C ALA A 250 10.13 15.31 -30.57
N PRO A 251 8.96 15.88 -30.20
CA PRO A 251 8.04 16.50 -31.13
C PRO A 251 8.61 17.74 -31.83
N LEU A 252 9.42 18.54 -31.14
CA LEU A 252 10.04 19.72 -31.74
C LEU A 252 11.13 19.38 -32.75
N LEU A 253 11.73 18.21 -32.63
CA LEU A 253 12.66 17.66 -33.61
C LEU A 253 11.94 16.90 -34.73
N GLY A 254 10.61 16.62 -34.54
CA GLY A 254 9.85 15.76 -35.46
C GLY A 254 10.39 14.34 -35.55
N ARG A 255 10.95 13.81 -34.47
CA ARG A 255 11.66 12.53 -34.43
C ARG A 255 11.18 11.65 -33.28
N THR A 256 11.28 10.34 -33.52
CA THR A 256 11.14 9.28 -32.53
C THR A 256 12.42 8.46 -32.53
N TYR A 257 12.98 8.27 -31.37
CA TYR A 257 14.18 7.47 -31.17
C TYR A 257 13.82 6.23 -30.34
N THR A 258 14.54 5.14 -30.57
CA THR A 258 14.36 3.92 -29.80
C THR A 258 15.70 3.35 -29.36
N TRP A 259 15.71 2.77 -28.16
CA TRP A 259 16.83 2.00 -27.64
C TRP A 259 16.33 0.68 -27.05
N THR A 260 16.87 -0.43 -27.56
CA THR A 260 16.53 -1.76 -27.06
C THR A 260 17.33 -2.06 -25.81
N MET A 261 16.65 -2.38 -24.73
CA MET A 261 17.28 -2.79 -23.48
C MET A 261 17.98 -4.14 -23.66
N PRO A 262 19.15 -4.33 -23.02
CA PRO A 262 19.74 -5.66 -22.90
C PRO A 262 18.76 -6.65 -22.26
N ASP A 263 18.73 -7.88 -22.77
CA ASP A 263 17.82 -8.91 -22.27
C ASP A 263 18.13 -9.31 -20.81
N ASP A 264 19.37 -9.16 -20.38
CA ASP A 264 19.86 -9.44 -19.03
C ASP A 264 19.67 -8.27 -18.05
N TYR A 265 19.23 -7.10 -18.50
CA TYR A 265 18.87 -6.00 -17.61
C TYR A 265 17.56 -6.31 -16.89
N LEU A 266 17.56 -6.33 -15.57
CA LEU A 266 16.40 -6.70 -14.76
C LEU A 266 15.90 -5.49 -13.98
N PHE A 267 14.60 -5.24 -14.01
CA PHE A 267 13.98 -4.38 -13.03
C PHE A 267 13.83 -5.15 -11.71
N VAL A 268 14.43 -4.63 -10.66
CA VAL A 268 14.46 -5.27 -9.32
C VAL A 268 13.51 -4.52 -8.39
N GLY A 269 12.61 -5.25 -7.72
CA GLY A 269 11.69 -4.67 -6.74
C GLY A 269 12.44 -3.98 -5.60
N GLY A 270 11.90 -2.86 -5.13
CA GLY A 270 12.51 -2.04 -4.08
C GLY A 270 13.79 -1.30 -4.50
N LYS A 271 14.06 -1.21 -5.82
CA LYS A 271 15.24 -0.53 -6.34
C LYS A 271 14.87 0.63 -7.27
N ILE A 272 15.75 1.66 -7.28
CA ILE A 272 15.75 2.69 -8.31
C ILE A 272 16.68 2.27 -9.42
N HIS A 273 16.19 2.35 -10.65
CA HIS A 273 16.93 2.15 -11.89
C HIS A 273 17.17 3.51 -12.52
N GLU A 274 18.41 3.98 -12.45
CA GLU A 274 18.82 5.23 -13.04
C GLU A 274 19.16 5.03 -14.52
N ILE A 275 18.49 5.78 -15.39
CA ILE A 275 18.66 5.73 -16.84
C ILE A 275 19.01 7.13 -17.33
N GLU A 276 20.15 7.29 -17.99
CA GLU A 276 20.51 8.53 -18.66
C GLU A 276 20.36 8.35 -20.17
N ILE A 277 19.56 9.20 -20.81
CA ILE A 277 19.31 9.22 -22.24
C ILE A 277 19.88 10.53 -22.79
N MET A 278 20.92 10.42 -23.60
CA MET A 278 21.45 11.55 -24.36
C MET A 278 20.82 11.55 -25.75
N VAL A 279 20.18 12.64 -26.13
CA VAL A 279 19.52 12.79 -27.43
C VAL A 279 20.38 13.63 -28.34
N ASP A 280 20.81 13.05 -29.46
CA ASP A 280 21.57 13.69 -30.53
C ASP A 280 20.71 13.88 -31.78
N VAL A 281 21.16 14.71 -32.73
CA VAL A 281 20.45 14.86 -34.01
C VAL A 281 20.23 13.53 -34.71
N ASP A 282 21.20 12.62 -34.63
CA ASP A 282 21.21 11.38 -35.41
C ASP A 282 20.76 10.14 -34.62
N GLY A 283 20.52 10.24 -33.30
CA GLY A 283 20.16 9.09 -32.49
C GLY A 283 20.10 9.39 -30.99
N ILE A 284 20.00 8.33 -30.20
CA ILE A 284 20.13 8.38 -28.75
C ILE A 284 21.23 7.44 -28.27
N SER A 285 21.90 7.81 -27.19
CA SER A 285 22.73 6.92 -26.40
C SER A 285 22.17 6.78 -25.00
N VAL A 286 22.23 5.60 -24.44
CA VAL A 286 21.65 5.29 -23.12
C VAL A 286 22.71 4.69 -22.21
N VAL A 287 22.80 5.23 -21.00
CA VAL A 287 23.61 4.70 -19.91
C VAL A 287 22.70 4.26 -18.79
N THR A 288 22.87 3.04 -18.31
CA THR A 288 22.17 2.52 -17.14
C THR A 288 23.09 2.61 -15.93
N GLY A 289 22.60 3.16 -14.84
CA GLY A 289 23.29 3.16 -13.56
C GLY A 289 23.41 1.75 -12.96
N ASP A 290 24.36 1.56 -12.07
CA ASP A 290 24.46 0.34 -11.25
C ASP A 290 23.28 0.27 -10.28
N ILE A 291 22.69 -0.94 -10.15
CA ILE A 291 21.53 -1.23 -9.30
C ILE A 291 21.96 -1.51 -7.86
#